data_24104b2019406a3b4b400e52554c72da
#
_entry.id   24104b2019406a3b4b400e52554c72da
#
_cell.length_a   1.000
_cell.length_b   1.000
_cell.length_c   1.000
_cell.angle_alpha   90.00
_cell.angle_beta   90.00
_cell.angle_gamma   90.00
#
_symmetry.space_group_name_H-M   'P 1'
#
loop_
_entity.id
_entity.type
_entity.pdbx_description
1 polymer ?
#
loop_
_entity_poly.entity_id
_entity_poly.type
_entity_poly.pdbx_seq_one_letter_code
_entity_poly.pdbx_strand_id
1 'polypeptide(L)'
;MTITTTTLTRAAGVAAVVGGLLYLGVQINHPHLDLDFISTTEWTLRQTMKVLFATLSLAGITGMYLRQVERTGVLGLIGYLVLALGFVFMVSIEVVGAVILPAIVHSSPDYVTGILAVAVPGGHAVGDIGLMEPLINLDGVLYLAGGLLFGIALFRANVLARWAAALLALGAVATLAIALLPQVNFRLFAIPTGVALVGLGCSLWRDQRTTTAGPHPHAMSSRLDPAGAK
;
A
#
# COMPACT_ATOMS: atom_id res chain seq x y z
N MET A 1 21.81 -14.80 14.21
CA MET A 1 21.42 -14.02 13.00
C MET A 1 21.41 -12.55 13.40
N THR A 2 22.23 -11.72 12.75
CA THR A 2 22.21 -10.27 12.99
C THR A 2 21.19 -9.60 12.05
N ILE A 3 20.27 -8.84 12.62
CA ILE A 3 19.32 -8.04 11.84
C ILE A 3 20.09 -6.80 11.34
N THR A 4 20.13 -6.60 10.03
CA THR A 4 20.78 -5.46 9.38
C THR A 4 19.74 -4.58 8.68
N THR A 5 20.07 -3.32 8.42
CA THR A 5 19.24 -2.42 7.59
C THR A 5 18.92 -3.01 6.23
N THR A 6 19.88 -3.70 5.61
CA THR A 6 19.68 -4.41 4.33
C THR A 6 18.61 -5.51 4.45
N THR A 7 18.64 -6.29 5.53
CA THR A 7 17.65 -7.35 5.77
C THR A 7 16.25 -6.76 5.97
N LEU A 8 16.14 -5.68 6.76
CA LEU A 8 14.86 -4.99 6.98
C LEU A 8 14.30 -4.39 5.70
N THR A 9 15.15 -3.74 4.90
CA THR A 9 14.71 -3.14 3.62
C THR A 9 14.26 -4.21 2.63
N ARG A 10 14.93 -5.36 2.58
CA ARG A 10 14.48 -6.51 1.77
C ARG A 10 13.15 -7.07 2.26
N ALA A 11 12.98 -7.22 3.57
CA ALA A 11 11.72 -7.68 4.16
C ALA A 11 10.57 -6.71 3.82
N ALA A 12 10.81 -5.40 3.89
CA ALA A 12 9.84 -4.39 3.47
C ALA A 12 9.49 -4.49 1.96
N GLY A 13 10.48 -4.78 1.11
CA GLY A 13 10.24 -5.06 -0.31
C GLY A 13 9.34 -6.27 -0.54
N VAL A 14 9.58 -7.37 0.18
CA VAL A 14 8.72 -8.56 0.13
C VAL A 14 7.33 -8.26 0.68
N ALA A 15 7.23 -7.50 1.78
CA ALA A 15 5.95 -7.10 2.35
C ALA A 15 5.11 -6.29 1.34
N ALA A 16 5.72 -5.34 0.61
CA ALA A 16 5.04 -4.60 -0.45
C ALA A 16 4.55 -5.50 -1.59
N VAL A 17 5.37 -6.47 -2.01
CA VAL A 17 4.97 -7.44 -3.06
C VAL A 17 3.78 -8.28 -2.60
N VAL A 18 3.86 -8.87 -1.42
CA VAL A 18 2.78 -9.71 -0.88
C VAL A 18 1.53 -8.88 -0.65
N GLY A 19 1.67 -7.67 -0.08
CA GLY A 19 0.55 -6.74 0.07
C GLY A 19 -0.13 -6.42 -1.26
N GLY A 20 0.65 -6.05 -2.30
CA GLY A 20 0.11 -5.77 -3.62
C GLY A 20 -0.61 -6.97 -4.25
N LEU A 21 -0.07 -8.18 -4.10
CA LEU A 21 -0.72 -9.42 -4.58
C LEU A 21 -2.02 -9.72 -3.83
N LEU A 22 -2.05 -9.54 -2.51
CA LEU A 22 -3.27 -9.70 -1.71
C LEU A 22 -4.34 -8.70 -2.16
N TYR A 23 -3.94 -7.45 -2.41
CA TYR A 23 -4.86 -6.40 -2.87
C TYR A 23 -5.49 -6.75 -4.22
N LEU A 24 -4.70 -7.25 -5.17
CA LEU A 24 -5.20 -7.75 -6.45
C LEU A 24 -6.12 -8.97 -6.26
N GLY A 25 -5.70 -9.93 -5.43
CA GLY A 25 -6.44 -11.17 -5.19
C GLY A 25 -7.83 -10.95 -4.59
N VAL A 26 -7.96 -10.00 -3.66
CA VAL A 26 -9.26 -9.64 -3.05
C VAL A 26 -10.27 -9.14 -4.08
N GLN A 27 -9.81 -8.55 -5.20
CA GLN A 27 -10.72 -8.00 -6.21
C GLN A 27 -11.31 -9.06 -7.15
N ILE A 28 -10.70 -10.25 -7.21
CA ILE A 28 -11.14 -11.33 -8.11
C ILE A 28 -12.49 -11.88 -7.64
N ASN A 29 -13.46 -11.90 -8.55
CA ASN A 29 -14.82 -12.43 -8.29
C ASN A 29 -15.42 -11.95 -6.95
N HIS A 30 -15.22 -10.68 -6.62
CA HIS A 30 -15.74 -10.14 -5.38
C HIS A 30 -17.28 -10.05 -5.45
N PRO A 31 -18.02 -10.69 -4.53
CA PRO A 31 -19.48 -10.64 -4.50
C PRO A 31 -20.04 -9.23 -4.28
N HIS A 32 -21.33 -9.07 -4.50
CA HIS A 32 -22.04 -7.85 -4.11
C HIS A 32 -21.98 -7.66 -2.59
N LEU A 33 -21.99 -6.42 -2.17
CA LEU A 33 -21.98 -6.05 -0.75
C LEU A 33 -23.42 -6.06 -0.24
N ASP A 34 -23.80 -7.10 0.46
CA ASP A 34 -25.11 -7.27 1.07
C ASP A 34 -25.00 -8.01 2.43
N LEU A 35 -26.12 -8.08 3.16
CA LEU A 35 -26.17 -8.68 4.50
C LEU A 35 -25.91 -10.19 4.47
N ASP A 36 -26.33 -10.87 3.40
CA ASP A 36 -26.15 -12.31 3.24
C ASP A 36 -24.66 -12.63 3.06
N PHE A 37 -23.95 -11.83 2.26
CA PHE A 37 -22.53 -11.99 2.06
C PHE A 37 -21.72 -11.78 3.34
N ILE A 38 -22.06 -10.77 4.16
CA ILE A 38 -21.37 -10.52 5.46
C ILE A 38 -21.40 -11.74 6.37
N SER A 39 -22.47 -12.52 6.33
CA SER A 39 -22.63 -13.72 7.14
C SER A 39 -21.76 -14.90 6.70
N THR A 40 -21.05 -14.77 5.59
CA THR A 40 -20.23 -15.86 5.01
C THR A 40 -18.79 -15.88 5.51
N THR A 41 -18.19 -17.07 5.50
CA THR A 41 -16.74 -17.23 5.75
C THR A 41 -15.91 -16.51 4.70
N GLU A 42 -16.41 -16.41 3.46
CA GLU A 42 -15.73 -15.69 2.38
C GLU A 42 -15.58 -14.20 2.69
N TRP A 43 -16.62 -13.57 3.25
CA TRP A 43 -16.51 -12.19 3.74
C TRP A 43 -15.36 -12.03 4.72
N THR A 44 -15.36 -12.81 5.81
CA THR A 44 -14.33 -12.73 6.86
C THR A 44 -12.92 -12.96 6.29
N LEU A 45 -12.77 -13.93 5.37
CA LEU A 45 -11.50 -14.19 4.70
C LEU A 45 -11.04 -12.97 3.90
N ARG A 46 -11.92 -12.37 3.09
CA ARG A 46 -11.59 -11.19 2.26
C ARG A 46 -11.24 -9.98 3.12
N GLN A 47 -11.98 -9.72 4.19
CA GLN A 47 -11.65 -8.63 5.11
C GLN A 47 -10.30 -8.86 5.81
N THR A 48 -10.02 -10.10 6.24
CA THR A 48 -8.70 -10.46 6.79
C THR A 48 -7.58 -10.27 5.77
N MET A 49 -7.79 -10.61 4.51
CA MET A 49 -6.82 -10.34 3.43
C MET A 49 -6.57 -8.84 3.26
N LYS A 50 -7.59 -7.99 3.41
CA LYS A 50 -7.42 -6.53 3.35
C LYS A 50 -6.66 -5.99 4.56
N VAL A 51 -6.89 -6.52 5.76
CA VAL A 51 -6.08 -6.19 6.95
C VAL A 51 -4.60 -6.52 6.71
N LEU A 52 -4.32 -7.71 6.19
CA LEU A 52 -2.95 -8.13 5.85
C LEU A 52 -2.35 -7.25 4.74
N PHE A 53 -3.12 -6.94 3.70
CA PHE A 53 -2.71 -6.01 2.64
C PHE A 53 -2.28 -4.66 3.22
N ALA A 54 -3.13 -4.03 4.03
CA ALA A 54 -2.86 -2.70 4.59
C ALA A 54 -1.63 -2.73 5.51
N THR A 55 -1.52 -3.74 6.38
CA THR A 55 -0.38 -3.91 7.29
C THR A 55 0.94 -4.13 6.55
N LEU A 56 0.95 -5.02 5.55
CA LEU A 56 2.14 -5.31 4.76
C LEU A 56 2.53 -4.13 3.86
N SER A 57 1.53 -3.41 3.32
CA SER A 57 1.76 -2.20 2.53
C SER A 57 2.36 -1.09 3.38
N LEU A 58 1.90 -0.91 4.62
CA LEU A 58 2.48 0.04 5.57
C LEU A 58 3.97 -0.28 5.82
N ALA A 59 4.31 -1.55 6.07
CA ALA A 59 5.70 -1.97 6.22
C ALA A 59 6.50 -1.71 4.93
N GLY A 60 5.90 -1.99 3.77
CA GLY A 60 6.50 -1.76 2.46
C GLY A 60 6.82 -0.30 2.18
N ILE A 61 5.84 0.61 2.34
CA ILE A 61 6.05 2.04 2.10
C ILE A 61 7.04 2.65 3.10
N THR A 62 7.08 2.13 4.33
CA THR A 62 8.09 2.53 5.32
C THR A 62 9.50 2.21 4.82
N GLY A 63 9.73 0.99 4.33
CA GLY A 63 11.02 0.63 3.74
C GLY A 63 11.38 1.45 2.50
N MET A 64 10.40 1.75 1.64
CA MET A 64 10.58 2.61 0.46
C MET A 64 10.98 4.02 0.86
N TYR A 65 10.32 4.60 1.87
CA TYR A 65 10.65 5.93 2.38
C TYR A 65 12.04 5.97 2.98
N LEU A 66 12.36 5.06 3.91
CA LEU A 66 13.66 5.01 4.59
C LEU A 66 14.83 4.83 3.60
N ARG A 67 14.62 4.08 2.50
CA ARG A 67 15.65 3.87 1.48
C ARG A 67 16.03 5.14 0.73
N GLN A 68 15.17 6.12 0.66
CA GLN A 68 15.38 7.31 -0.17
C GLN A 68 14.99 8.62 0.54
N VAL A 69 15.01 8.62 1.88
CA VAL A 69 14.61 9.76 2.71
C VAL A 69 15.32 11.06 2.30
N GLU A 70 16.62 11.00 2.01
CA GLU A 70 17.43 12.17 1.61
C GLU A 70 17.03 12.74 0.23
N ARG A 71 16.45 11.90 -0.65
CA ARG A 71 16.10 12.28 -2.03
C ARG A 71 14.64 12.69 -2.20
N THR A 72 13.77 12.22 -1.34
CA THR A 72 12.32 12.51 -1.41
C THR A 72 11.96 13.84 -0.79
N GLY A 73 12.80 14.36 0.13
CA GLY A 73 12.60 15.64 0.81
C GLY A 73 11.29 15.72 1.58
N VAL A 74 10.81 16.95 1.81
CA VAL A 74 9.58 17.21 2.58
C VAL A 74 8.35 16.60 1.91
N LEU A 75 8.27 16.61 0.58
CA LEU A 75 7.16 16.00 -0.15
C LEU A 75 7.05 14.50 0.15
N GLY A 76 8.20 13.80 0.18
CA GLY A 76 8.24 12.37 0.51
C GLY A 76 7.82 12.09 1.95
N LEU A 77 8.23 12.93 2.89
CA LEU A 77 7.83 12.81 4.29
C LEU A 77 6.31 12.97 4.46
N ILE A 78 5.75 14.06 3.91
CA ILE A 78 4.32 14.32 4.00
C ILE A 78 3.53 13.20 3.32
N GLY A 79 3.90 12.83 2.08
CA GLY A 79 3.23 11.77 1.34
C GLY A 79 3.28 10.42 2.07
N TYR A 80 4.45 10.07 2.64
CA TYR A 80 4.60 8.87 3.46
C TYR A 80 3.70 8.88 4.70
N LEU A 81 3.72 9.97 5.49
CA LEU A 81 2.94 10.06 6.72
C LEU A 81 1.44 10.02 6.45
N VAL A 82 0.97 10.73 5.41
CA VAL A 82 -0.45 10.72 5.02
C VAL A 82 -0.89 9.34 4.56
N LEU A 83 -0.09 8.67 3.71
CA LEU A 83 -0.40 7.32 3.24
C LEU A 83 -0.32 6.28 4.37
N ALA A 84 0.68 6.41 5.27
CA ALA A 84 0.83 5.54 6.42
C ALA A 84 -0.38 5.65 7.36
N LEU A 85 -0.85 6.89 7.61
CA LEU A 85 -2.05 7.13 8.40
C LEU A 85 -3.28 6.51 7.73
N GLY A 86 -3.43 6.63 6.40
CA GLY A 86 -4.48 5.95 5.63
C GLY A 86 -4.45 4.44 5.84
N PHE A 87 -3.30 3.79 5.73
CA PHE A 87 -3.21 2.34 6.00
C PHE A 87 -3.56 1.98 7.45
N VAL A 88 -3.25 2.81 8.44
CA VAL A 88 -3.67 2.58 9.84
C VAL A 88 -5.19 2.66 9.98
N PHE A 89 -5.84 3.65 9.36
CA PHE A 89 -7.29 3.76 9.33
C PHE A 89 -7.91 2.56 8.61
N MET A 90 -7.38 2.19 7.45
CA MET A 90 -7.83 1.03 6.69
C MET A 90 -7.77 -0.26 7.52
N VAL A 91 -6.65 -0.53 8.24
CA VAL A 91 -6.56 -1.68 9.15
C VAL A 91 -7.69 -1.65 10.17
N SER A 92 -7.97 -0.48 10.77
CA SER A 92 -9.01 -0.34 11.78
C SER A 92 -10.40 -0.62 11.21
N ILE A 93 -10.72 -0.07 10.05
CA ILE A 93 -12.00 -0.25 9.36
C ILE A 93 -12.19 -1.71 8.92
N GLU A 94 -11.15 -2.33 8.33
CA GLU A 94 -11.24 -3.71 7.86
C GLU A 94 -11.28 -4.73 9.01
N VAL A 95 -10.70 -4.42 10.18
CA VAL A 95 -10.87 -5.23 11.39
C VAL A 95 -12.32 -5.16 11.90
N VAL A 96 -12.94 -3.98 11.89
CA VAL A 96 -14.36 -3.84 12.18
C VAL A 96 -15.17 -4.66 11.18
N GLY A 97 -14.86 -4.57 9.90
CA GLY A 97 -15.47 -5.36 8.83
C GLY A 97 -15.34 -6.86 9.03
N ALA A 98 -14.15 -7.34 9.44
CA ALA A 98 -13.88 -8.77 9.62
C ALA A 98 -14.52 -9.38 10.86
N VAL A 99 -14.60 -8.62 11.95
CA VAL A 99 -14.94 -9.17 13.28
C VAL A 99 -16.29 -8.66 13.79
N ILE A 100 -16.54 -7.36 13.65
CA ILE A 100 -17.72 -6.74 14.26
C ILE A 100 -18.96 -6.89 13.36
N LEU A 101 -18.85 -6.57 12.07
CA LEU A 101 -20.01 -6.60 11.18
C LEU A 101 -20.68 -7.98 11.12
N PRO A 102 -19.95 -9.12 10.99
CA PRO A 102 -20.58 -10.43 11.04
C PRO A 102 -21.27 -10.74 12.37
N ALA A 103 -20.74 -10.21 13.48
CA ALA A 103 -21.30 -10.46 14.82
C ALA A 103 -22.62 -9.71 15.04
N ILE A 104 -22.82 -8.55 14.39
CA ILE A 104 -23.99 -7.70 14.61
C ILE A 104 -24.98 -7.68 13.43
N VAL A 105 -24.70 -8.37 12.33
CA VAL A 105 -25.52 -8.32 11.11
C VAL A 105 -26.99 -8.67 11.36
N HIS A 106 -27.27 -9.61 12.26
CA HIS A 106 -28.64 -10.00 12.58
C HIS A 106 -29.31 -9.15 13.66
N SER A 107 -28.53 -8.52 14.54
CA SER A 107 -29.04 -7.67 15.62
C SER A 107 -29.19 -6.20 15.23
N SER A 108 -28.44 -5.75 14.26
CA SER A 108 -28.40 -4.35 13.82
C SER A 108 -28.22 -4.23 12.29
N PRO A 109 -29.12 -4.82 11.49
CA PRO A 109 -29.00 -4.88 10.03
C PRO A 109 -28.97 -3.50 9.38
N ASP A 110 -29.71 -2.53 9.90
CA ASP A 110 -29.75 -1.16 9.35
C ASP A 110 -28.39 -0.45 9.50
N TYR A 111 -27.73 -0.63 10.65
CA TYR A 111 -26.38 -0.11 10.88
C TYR A 111 -25.36 -0.71 9.92
N VAL A 112 -25.43 -2.04 9.73
CA VAL A 112 -24.55 -2.74 8.80
C VAL A 112 -24.79 -2.31 7.36
N THR A 113 -26.05 -2.16 6.94
CA THR A 113 -26.43 -1.67 5.61
C THR A 113 -25.90 -0.25 5.38
N GLY A 114 -25.99 0.62 6.41
CA GLY A 114 -25.42 1.97 6.35
C GLY A 114 -23.91 1.96 6.11
N ILE A 115 -23.16 1.09 6.80
CA ILE A 115 -21.71 0.95 6.58
C ILE A 115 -21.40 0.45 5.15
N LEU A 116 -22.14 -0.56 4.66
CA LEU A 116 -21.95 -1.07 3.31
C LEU A 116 -22.23 0.00 2.24
N ALA A 117 -23.22 0.85 2.47
CA ALA A 117 -23.54 1.94 1.55
C ALA A 117 -22.37 2.94 1.42
N VAL A 118 -21.72 3.30 2.54
CA VAL A 118 -20.54 4.20 2.53
C VAL A 118 -19.30 3.51 1.95
N ALA A 119 -19.19 2.20 2.06
CA ALA A 119 -18.05 1.45 1.48
C ALA A 119 -18.05 1.46 -0.06
N VAL A 120 -19.13 1.86 -0.69
CA VAL A 120 -19.20 2.08 -2.14
C VAL A 120 -18.81 3.53 -2.44
N PRO A 121 -17.89 3.78 -3.38
CA PRO A 121 -17.46 5.13 -3.72
C PRO A 121 -18.62 6.06 -4.09
N GLY A 122 -18.73 7.19 -3.39
CA GLY A 122 -19.83 8.15 -3.55
C GLY A 122 -21.13 7.76 -2.83
N GLY A 123 -21.14 6.65 -2.10
CA GLY A 123 -22.29 6.26 -1.28
C GLY A 123 -22.35 7.02 0.04
N HIS A 124 -23.56 7.12 0.58
CA HIS A 124 -23.85 7.75 1.88
C HIS A 124 -24.64 6.78 2.74
N ALA A 125 -24.46 6.85 4.05
CA ALA A 125 -25.24 6.03 4.97
C ALA A 125 -26.73 6.41 4.92
N VAL A 126 -27.59 5.39 4.92
CA VAL A 126 -29.03 5.56 5.15
C VAL A 126 -29.25 5.28 6.63
N GLY A 127 -29.33 6.33 7.44
CA GLY A 127 -29.44 6.24 8.90
C GLY A 127 -28.16 6.66 9.61
N ASP A 128 -28.21 6.64 10.94
CA ASP A 128 -27.08 7.04 11.78
C ASP A 128 -26.14 5.87 12.04
N ILE A 129 -24.94 5.95 11.46
CA ILE A 129 -23.83 5.02 11.72
C ILE A 129 -22.70 5.66 12.55
N GLY A 130 -22.99 6.79 13.19
CA GLY A 130 -22.05 7.51 14.05
C GLY A 130 -20.79 7.97 13.30
N LEU A 131 -19.65 7.75 13.92
CA LEU A 131 -18.37 8.18 13.35
C LEU A 131 -17.85 7.29 12.20
N MET A 132 -18.53 6.19 11.86
CA MET A 132 -18.02 5.30 10.82
C MET A 132 -18.00 5.96 9.44
N GLU A 133 -19.02 6.76 9.09
CA GLU A 133 -19.04 7.46 7.80
C GLU A 133 -17.89 8.47 7.66
N PRO A 134 -17.66 9.41 8.60
CA PRO A 134 -16.52 10.32 8.48
C PRO A 134 -15.16 9.59 8.55
N LEU A 135 -15.05 8.48 9.27
CA LEU A 135 -13.79 7.71 9.32
C LEU A 135 -13.51 7.00 7.98
N ILE A 136 -14.51 6.39 7.34
CA ILE A 136 -14.36 5.75 6.03
C ILE A 136 -14.01 6.80 4.97
N ASN A 137 -14.68 7.95 4.98
CA ASN A 137 -14.40 9.04 4.06
C ASN A 137 -12.99 9.62 4.27
N LEU A 138 -12.56 9.80 5.53
CA LEU A 138 -11.21 10.26 5.86
C LEU A 138 -10.15 9.26 5.37
N ASP A 139 -10.36 7.95 5.55
CA ASP A 139 -9.48 6.92 5.01
C ASP A 139 -9.30 7.06 3.50
N GLY A 140 -10.39 7.22 2.76
CA GLY A 140 -10.36 7.44 1.32
C GLY A 140 -9.54 8.67 0.92
N VAL A 141 -9.70 9.79 1.63
CA VAL A 141 -8.94 11.03 1.39
C VAL A 141 -7.45 10.83 1.70
N LEU A 142 -7.12 10.21 2.83
CA LEU A 142 -5.73 9.95 3.24
C LEU A 142 -5.03 9.01 2.24
N TYR A 143 -5.72 7.95 1.82
CA TYR A 143 -5.20 7.00 0.85
C TYR A 143 -4.92 7.67 -0.50
N LEU A 144 -5.87 8.46 -1.00
CA LEU A 144 -5.76 9.19 -2.26
C LEU A 144 -4.63 10.24 -2.20
N ALA A 145 -4.68 11.14 -1.22
CA ALA A 145 -3.69 12.21 -1.08
C ALA A 145 -2.30 11.65 -0.81
N GLY A 146 -2.20 10.67 0.10
CA GLY A 146 -0.96 10.02 0.45
C GLY A 146 -0.36 9.25 -0.72
N GLY A 147 -1.17 8.46 -1.44
CA GLY A 147 -0.73 7.72 -2.61
C GLY A 147 -0.22 8.61 -3.74
N LEU A 148 -0.93 9.73 -4.00
CA LEU A 148 -0.52 10.72 -4.98
C LEU A 148 0.80 11.40 -4.59
N LEU A 149 0.87 11.98 -3.38
CA LEU A 149 2.05 12.71 -2.93
C LEU A 149 3.28 11.81 -2.81
N PHE A 150 3.12 10.64 -2.22
CA PHE A 150 4.20 9.67 -2.06
C PHE A 150 4.65 9.11 -3.41
N GLY A 151 3.74 8.76 -4.30
CA GLY A 151 4.04 8.30 -5.65
C GLY A 151 4.84 9.35 -6.45
N ILE A 152 4.44 10.63 -6.40
CA ILE A 152 5.18 11.73 -7.02
C ILE A 152 6.58 11.87 -6.40
N ALA A 153 6.71 11.79 -5.08
CA ALA A 153 7.99 11.90 -4.39
C ALA A 153 8.95 10.77 -4.80
N LEU A 154 8.46 9.52 -4.82
CA LEU A 154 9.23 8.36 -5.28
C LEU A 154 9.66 8.50 -6.76
N PHE A 155 8.75 8.96 -7.61
CA PHE A 155 9.03 9.20 -9.04
C PHE A 155 10.15 10.24 -9.24
N ARG A 156 10.11 11.34 -8.47
CA ARG A 156 11.11 12.41 -8.52
C ARG A 156 12.45 11.99 -7.95
N ALA A 157 12.45 11.20 -6.88
CA ALA A 157 13.67 10.69 -6.25
C ALA A 157 14.49 9.78 -7.17
N ASN A 158 13.83 9.08 -8.11
CA ASN A 158 14.45 8.23 -9.13
C ASN A 158 15.42 7.17 -8.57
N VAL A 159 15.07 6.59 -7.42
CA VAL A 159 15.83 5.49 -6.78
C VAL A 159 15.17 4.16 -7.10
N LEU A 160 13.85 4.09 -6.91
CA LEU A 160 13.05 2.91 -7.22
C LEU A 160 12.43 3.02 -8.63
N ALA A 161 11.81 1.94 -9.10
CA ALA A 161 11.20 1.86 -10.43
C ALA A 161 10.20 3.01 -10.66
N ARG A 162 10.56 3.96 -11.53
CA ARG A 162 9.76 5.18 -11.81
C ARG A 162 8.38 4.86 -12.34
N TRP A 163 8.25 3.84 -13.21
CA TRP A 163 6.96 3.44 -13.75
C TRP A 163 5.99 3.02 -12.65
N ALA A 164 6.49 2.28 -11.64
CA ALA A 164 5.67 1.83 -10.53
C ALA A 164 5.33 2.99 -9.57
N ALA A 165 6.24 3.95 -9.37
CA ALA A 165 5.97 5.17 -8.62
C ALA A 165 4.90 6.04 -9.31
N ALA A 166 4.98 6.20 -10.64
CA ALA A 166 3.96 6.89 -11.43
C ALA A 166 2.61 6.16 -11.34
N LEU A 167 2.64 4.83 -11.42
CA LEU A 167 1.43 4.01 -11.33
C LEU A 167 0.77 4.10 -9.94
N LEU A 168 1.56 4.24 -8.87
CA LEU A 168 1.03 4.50 -7.52
C LEU A 168 0.28 5.85 -7.46
N ALA A 169 0.88 6.92 -7.98
CA ALA A 169 0.25 8.23 -8.03
C ALA A 169 -1.01 8.24 -8.89
N LEU A 170 -0.96 7.65 -10.09
CA LEU A 170 -2.10 7.56 -11.00
C LEU A 170 -3.21 6.67 -10.44
N GLY A 171 -2.87 5.54 -9.81
CA GLY A 171 -3.82 4.64 -9.18
C GLY A 171 -4.60 5.31 -8.06
N ALA A 172 -3.93 6.15 -7.25
CA ALA A 172 -4.58 6.92 -6.21
C ALA A 172 -5.61 7.92 -6.80
N VAL A 173 -5.23 8.67 -7.85
CA VAL A 173 -6.13 9.65 -8.49
C VAL A 173 -7.25 8.97 -9.29
N ALA A 174 -6.98 7.80 -9.89
CA ALA A 174 -7.98 7.07 -10.67
C ALA A 174 -9.23 6.72 -9.86
N THR A 175 -9.12 6.60 -8.54
CA THR A 175 -10.28 6.38 -7.66
C THR A 175 -11.29 7.51 -7.72
N LEU A 176 -10.89 8.76 -8.02
CA LEU A 176 -11.81 9.88 -8.22
C LEU A 176 -12.69 9.71 -9.48
N ALA A 177 -12.17 9.02 -10.50
CA ALA A 177 -12.92 8.78 -11.72
C ALA A 177 -14.11 7.83 -11.52
N ILE A 178 -14.13 7.04 -10.45
CA ILE A 178 -15.22 6.12 -10.14
C ILE A 178 -16.54 6.87 -9.97
N ALA A 179 -16.52 8.02 -9.28
CA ALA A 179 -17.70 8.85 -9.07
C ALA A 179 -18.22 9.51 -10.37
N LEU A 180 -17.37 9.59 -11.41
CA LEU A 180 -17.69 10.22 -12.69
C LEU A 180 -18.10 9.23 -13.78
N LEU A 181 -17.84 7.94 -13.58
CA LEU A 181 -18.06 6.89 -14.56
C LEU A 181 -19.16 5.94 -14.09
N PRO A 182 -20.43 6.15 -14.48
CA PRO A 182 -21.51 5.25 -14.11
C PRO A 182 -21.26 3.86 -14.69
N GLN A 183 -21.50 2.81 -13.89
CA GLN A 183 -21.45 1.39 -14.25
C GLN A 183 -20.05 0.79 -14.49
N VAL A 184 -18.97 1.49 -14.19
CA VAL A 184 -17.64 0.88 -14.21
C VAL A 184 -17.45 0.01 -12.96
N ASN A 185 -16.92 -1.19 -13.16
CA ASN A 185 -16.52 -2.02 -12.03
C ASN A 185 -15.38 -1.33 -11.27
N PHE A 186 -15.72 -0.62 -10.18
CA PHE A 186 -14.76 0.17 -9.40
C PHE A 186 -13.58 -0.66 -8.85
N ARG A 187 -13.73 -1.97 -8.76
CA ARG A 187 -12.66 -2.88 -8.32
C ARG A 187 -11.47 -2.92 -9.27
N LEU A 188 -11.67 -2.61 -10.54
CA LEU A 188 -10.59 -2.50 -11.52
C LEU A 188 -9.60 -1.37 -11.17
N PHE A 189 -10.06 -0.33 -10.46
CA PHE A 189 -9.20 0.77 -10.01
C PHE A 189 -8.19 0.37 -8.93
N ALA A 190 -8.36 -0.80 -8.30
CA ALA A 190 -7.37 -1.37 -7.40
C ALA A 190 -6.13 -1.92 -8.14
N ILE A 191 -6.29 -2.30 -9.42
CA ILE A 191 -5.21 -2.92 -10.20
C ILE A 191 -3.96 -2.03 -10.29
N PRO A 192 -4.05 -0.74 -10.67
CA PRO A 192 -2.87 0.12 -10.74
C PRO A 192 -2.08 0.16 -9.44
N THR A 193 -2.75 0.32 -8.31
CA THR A 193 -2.08 0.38 -7.00
C THR A 193 -1.46 -0.96 -6.61
N GLY A 194 -2.17 -2.07 -6.81
CA GLY A 194 -1.63 -3.41 -6.53
C GLY A 194 -0.36 -3.69 -7.35
N VAL A 195 -0.40 -3.40 -8.66
CA VAL A 195 0.75 -3.55 -9.56
C VAL A 195 1.89 -2.59 -9.18
N ALA A 196 1.57 -1.36 -8.77
CA ALA A 196 2.55 -0.39 -8.29
C ALA A 196 3.31 -0.91 -7.06
N LEU A 197 2.59 -1.44 -6.06
CA LEU A 197 3.19 -1.99 -4.85
C LEU A 197 4.10 -3.19 -5.16
N VAL A 198 3.67 -4.09 -6.04
CA VAL A 198 4.49 -5.22 -6.50
C VAL A 198 5.76 -4.70 -7.20
N GLY A 199 5.63 -3.77 -8.13
CA GLY A 199 6.74 -3.19 -8.87
C GLY A 199 7.75 -2.47 -7.97
N LEU A 200 7.26 -1.62 -7.06
CA LEU A 200 8.09 -0.90 -6.08
C LEU A 200 8.76 -1.86 -5.10
N GLY A 201 8.03 -2.87 -4.61
CA GLY A 201 8.58 -3.89 -3.71
C GLY A 201 9.69 -4.71 -4.36
N CYS A 202 9.51 -5.16 -5.61
CA CYS A 202 10.53 -5.83 -6.39
C CYS A 202 11.75 -4.94 -6.63
N SER A 203 11.52 -3.66 -6.92
CA SER A 203 12.59 -2.68 -7.11
C SER A 203 13.39 -2.46 -5.83
N LEU A 204 12.70 -2.30 -4.69
CA LEU A 204 13.33 -2.13 -3.38
C LEU A 204 14.19 -3.35 -3.01
N TRP A 205 13.69 -4.55 -3.28
CA TRP A 205 14.42 -5.78 -3.00
C TRP A 205 15.66 -5.95 -3.88
N ARG A 206 15.59 -5.58 -5.17
CA ARG A 206 16.72 -5.64 -6.12
C ARG A 206 17.79 -4.60 -5.82
N ASP A 207 17.40 -3.39 -5.48
CA ASP A 207 18.32 -2.28 -5.18
C ASP A 207 19.29 -2.65 -4.04
N GLN A 208 18.84 -3.41 -3.05
CA GLN A 208 19.70 -3.90 -1.96
C GLN A 208 20.69 -5.00 -2.38
N ARG A 209 20.48 -5.69 -3.50
CA ARG A 209 21.44 -6.67 -4.03
C ARG A 209 22.65 -6.00 -4.66
N THR A 210 22.43 -4.90 -5.39
CA THR A 210 23.50 -4.15 -6.04
C THR A 210 24.40 -3.41 -5.05
N THR A 211 23.85 -2.96 -3.93
CA THR A 211 24.62 -2.30 -2.86
C THR A 211 25.51 -3.27 -2.09
N THR A 212 25.17 -4.55 -2.01
CA THR A 212 25.95 -5.59 -1.31
C THR A 212 27.08 -6.17 -2.19
N ALA A 213 26.98 -6.01 -3.50
CA ALA A 213 28.01 -6.40 -4.46
C ALA A 213 28.96 -5.19 -4.72
N GLY A 214 29.50 -4.60 -3.67
CA GLY A 214 30.51 -3.53 -3.78
C GLY A 214 31.76 -4.02 -4.53
N PRO A 215 32.56 -3.12 -5.15
CA PRO A 215 33.72 -3.52 -5.93
C PRO A 215 34.68 -4.31 -5.06
N HIS A 216 34.99 -5.53 -5.50
CA HIS A 216 36.09 -6.30 -4.93
C HIS A 216 37.35 -5.42 -4.98
N PRO A 217 38.10 -5.31 -3.85
CA PRO A 217 39.37 -4.63 -3.86
C PRO A 217 40.43 -5.54 -4.50
N HIS A 218 40.29 -5.77 -5.80
CA HIS A 218 41.36 -6.33 -6.63
C HIS A 218 41.85 -5.21 -7.56
N ALA A 219 42.91 -4.58 -7.16
CA ALA A 219 43.94 -3.92 -7.99
C ALA A 219 44.60 -2.75 -7.27
N MET A 220 45.17 -2.98 -6.09
CA MET A 220 46.15 -2.07 -5.53
C MET A 220 47.33 -2.84 -4.93
N SER A 221 47.87 -3.78 -5.69
CA SER A 221 49.15 -4.37 -5.40
C SER A 221 49.89 -4.71 -6.72
N SER A 222 50.44 -3.71 -7.37
CA SER A 222 51.57 -3.90 -8.26
C SER A 222 52.02 -2.55 -8.86
N ARG A 223 52.66 -1.72 -8.08
CA ARG A 223 53.64 -0.74 -8.53
C ARG A 223 54.50 -0.34 -7.32
N LEU A 224 55.25 -1.28 -6.81
CA LEU A 224 56.52 -0.96 -6.20
C LEU A 224 57.55 -1.11 -7.33
N ASP A 225 57.94 0.01 -7.89
CA ASP A 225 59.00 0.14 -8.85
C ASP A 225 60.29 0.12 -8.07
N PRO A 226 61.21 -0.88 -8.27
CA PRO A 226 62.51 -0.86 -7.67
C PRO A 226 63.51 -0.23 -8.69
N ALA A 227 63.60 1.07 -8.75
CA ALA A 227 64.66 1.71 -9.55
C ALA A 227 65.20 2.96 -8.81
N GLY A 228 66.30 2.76 -8.15
CA GLY A 228 67.01 3.87 -7.51
C GLY A 228 68.24 3.45 -6.75
N ALA A 229 69.04 2.54 -7.31
CA ALA A 229 70.43 2.35 -6.88
C ALA A 229 71.36 2.89 -7.98
N LYS A 230 71.85 4.09 -7.77
CA LYS A 230 73.28 4.51 -8.05
C LYS A 230 73.51 5.85 -7.43
#